data_dc4787d5ab7cf15a463ef479c96bf7e8
#
_entry.id   dc4787d5ab7cf15a463ef479c96bf7e8
#
_cell.length_a   1.000
_cell.length_b   1.000
_cell.length_c   1.000
_cell.angle_alpha   90.00
_cell.angle_beta   90.00
_cell.angle_gamma   90.00
#
_symmetry.space_group_name_H-M   'P 1'
#
loop_
_entity.id
_entity.type
_entity.pdbx_description
1 polymer ?
#
loop_
_entity_poly.entity_id
_entity_poly.type
_entity_poly.pdbx_seq_one_letter_code
_entity_poly.pdbx_strand_id
1 'polypeptide(L)'
;MTEIRPLKKEEIPLLEEFLYQAIFIPQGLAPLSRSILKEPDLEMYIKDFGKQPDDWALVAEVDDRLVGAVWIRIMKDYSYYDDQTPSLSISFLPDFRSQGLGQQLMTAMLDLLKAKGYPSVSLSVSKDNPALRFYQRLGFVTVEEREDDYLMLCRL
;
A
#
# COMPACT_ATOMS: atom_id res chain seq x y z
N MET A 1 21.59 5.47 -5.83
CA MET A 1 20.66 6.54 -6.20
C MET A 1 19.24 6.01 -6.17
N THR A 2 18.31 6.80 -5.64
CA THR A 2 16.92 6.39 -5.49
C THR A 2 16.05 6.99 -6.60
N GLU A 3 15.22 6.16 -7.21
CA GLU A 3 14.26 6.61 -8.22
C GLU A 3 12.86 6.13 -7.86
N ILE A 4 11.88 7.05 -7.94
CA ILE A 4 10.46 6.72 -7.82
C ILE A 4 9.87 6.75 -9.22
N ARG A 5 9.28 5.64 -9.64
CA ARG A 5 8.75 5.51 -11.00
C ARG A 5 7.58 4.53 -11.06
N PRO A 6 6.81 4.54 -12.17
CA PRO A 6 5.75 3.54 -12.34
C PRO A 6 6.29 2.12 -12.40
N LEU A 7 5.48 1.19 -11.91
CA LEU A 7 5.76 -0.25 -12.02
C LEU A 7 5.68 -0.66 -13.49
N LYS A 8 6.67 -1.40 -13.96
CA LYS A 8 6.66 -1.94 -15.33
C LYS A 8 5.84 -3.21 -15.39
N LYS A 9 5.29 -3.51 -16.56
CA LYS A 9 4.46 -4.70 -16.75
C LYS A 9 5.19 -6.00 -16.35
N GLU A 10 6.45 -6.12 -16.74
CA GLU A 10 7.27 -7.29 -16.40
C GLU A 10 7.60 -7.40 -14.92
N GLU A 11 7.38 -6.33 -14.16
CA GLU A 11 7.65 -6.30 -12.72
C GLU A 11 6.41 -6.64 -11.87
N ILE A 12 5.25 -6.76 -12.49
CA ILE A 12 4.00 -7.06 -11.76
C ILE A 12 4.15 -8.27 -10.83
N PRO A 13 4.81 -9.37 -11.22
CA PRO A 13 4.98 -10.51 -10.30
C PRO A 13 5.70 -10.16 -9.00
N LEU A 14 6.50 -9.08 -8.97
CA LEU A 14 7.19 -8.65 -7.75
C LEU A 14 6.26 -8.09 -6.71
N LEU A 15 5.02 -7.71 -7.06
CA LEU A 15 4.03 -7.24 -6.09
C LEU A 15 3.72 -8.30 -5.05
N GLU A 16 3.89 -9.58 -5.37
CA GLU A 16 3.69 -10.65 -4.41
C GLU A 16 4.59 -10.49 -3.19
N GLU A 17 5.88 -10.16 -3.42
CA GLU A 17 6.81 -9.91 -2.32
C GLU A 17 6.39 -8.68 -1.52
N PHE A 18 6.01 -7.60 -2.19
CA PHE A 18 5.60 -6.38 -1.50
C PHE A 18 4.28 -6.56 -0.76
N LEU A 19 3.36 -7.38 -1.27
CA LEU A 19 2.16 -7.72 -0.52
C LEU A 19 2.52 -8.44 0.78
N TYR A 20 3.44 -9.41 0.71
CA TYR A 20 3.90 -10.12 1.89
C TYR A 20 4.52 -9.15 2.91
N GLN A 21 5.36 -8.23 2.44
CA GLN A 21 5.98 -7.24 3.33
C GLN A 21 4.99 -6.24 3.90
N ALA A 22 3.82 -6.08 3.28
CA ALA A 22 2.79 -5.16 3.77
C ALA A 22 2.02 -5.75 4.95
N ILE A 23 2.10 -7.05 5.20
CA ILE A 23 1.40 -7.69 6.31
C ILE A 23 2.08 -7.31 7.61
N PHE A 24 1.35 -6.60 8.49
CA PHE A 24 1.89 -6.21 9.79
C PHE A 24 1.92 -7.42 10.72
N ILE A 25 3.09 -7.70 11.30
CA ILE A 25 3.27 -8.76 12.28
C ILE A 25 3.53 -8.08 13.64
N PRO A 26 2.63 -8.24 14.62
CA PRO A 26 2.86 -7.69 15.96
C PRO A 26 4.15 -8.23 16.57
N GLN A 27 4.78 -7.40 17.40
CA GLN A 27 6.03 -7.77 18.06
C GLN A 27 5.82 -9.06 18.87
N GLY A 28 6.79 -9.98 18.75
CA GLY A 28 6.75 -11.24 19.49
C GLY A 28 6.05 -12.37 18.76
N LEU A 29 5.43 -12.11 17.60
CA LEU A 29 4.79 -13.16 16.81
C LEU A 29 5.69 -13.56 15.64
N ALA A 30 5.60 -14.82 15.25
CA ALA A 30 6.36 -15.34 14.12
C ALA A 30 5.78 -14.82 12.80
N PRO A 31 6.62 -14.62 11.76
CA PRO A 31 6.12 -14.29 10.43
C PRO A 31 5.19 -15.37 9.90
N LEU A 32 4.20 -14.95 9.10
CA LEU A 32 3.26 -15.87 8.46
C LEU A 32 3.93 -16.59 7.29
N SER A 33 3.43 -17.78 6.97
CA SER A 33 3.88 -18.49 5.78
C SER A 33 3.50 -17.72 4.52
N ARG A 34 4.35 -17.77 3.49
CA ARG A 34 4.05 -17.11 2.22
C ARG A 34 2.82 -17.69 1.53
N SER A 35 2.39 -18.88 1.90
CA SER A 35 1.18 -19.48 1.35
C SER A 35 -0.07 -18.67 1.69
N ILE A 36 -0.02 -17.80 2.70
CA ILE A 36 -1.15 -16.92 3.03
C ILE A 36 -1.52 -16.00 1.87
N LEU A 37 -0.58 -15.71 0.98
CA LEU A 37 -0.83 -14.85 -0.18
C LEU A 37 -1.82 -15.46 -1.18
N LYS A 38 -2.09 -16.76 -1.06
CA LYS A 38 -3.09 -17.44 -1.90
C LYS A 38 -4.50 -17.34 -1.33
N GLU A 39 -4.64 -16.87 -0.10
CA GLU A 39 -5.97 -16.66 0.49
C GLU A 39 -6.69 -15.55 -0.27
N PRO A 40 -7.98 -15.71 -0.58
CA PRO A 40 -8.70 -14.71 -1.38
C PRO A 40 -8.66 -13.30 -0.80
N ASP A 41 -8.66 -13.17 0.54
CA ASP A 41 -8.65 -11.87 1.20
C ASP A 41 -7.34 -11.10 0.98
N LEU A 42 -6.27 -11.79 0.63
CA LEU A 42 -4.97 -11.18 0.37
C LEU A 42 -4.66 -11.18 -1.12
N GLU A 43 -4.97 -12.26 -1.82
CA GLU A 43 -4.70 -12.35 -3.25
C GLU A 43 -5.40 -11.25 -4.04
N MET A 44 -6.56 -10.79 -3.57
CA MET A 44 -7.33 -9.75 -4.25
C MET A 44 -6.55 -8.44 -4.44
N TYR A 45 -5.54 -8.18 -3.61
CA TYR A 45 -4.75 -6.96 -3.70
C TYR A 45 -3.87 -6.92 -4.94
N ILE A 46 -3.51 -8.07 -5.50
CA ILE A 46 -2.55 -8.15 -6.61
C ILE A 46 -3.02 -9.03 -7.77
N LYS A 47 -4.11 -9.78 -7.60
CA LYS A 47 -4.58 -10.71 -8.62
C LYS A 47 -4.88 -9.97 -9.92
N ASP A 48 -4.23 -10.41 -11.00
CA ASP A 48 -4.40 -9.81 -12.34
C ASP A 48 -4.16 -8.31 -12.33
N PHE A 49 -3.16 -7.85 -11.55
CA PHE A 49 -2.88 -6.43 -11.42
C PHE A 49 -2.53 -5.81 -12.78
N GLY A 50 -3.10 -4.63 -13.02
CA GLY A 50 -2.94 -3.90 -14.28
C GLY A 50 -4.09 -4.06 -15.24
N LYS A 51 -5.02 -4.99 -14.97
CA LYS A 51 -6.15 -5.24 -15.87
C LYS A 51 -7.37 -4.38 -15.58
N GLN A 52 -7.44 -3.79 -14.37
CA GLN A 52 -8.53 -2.89 -14.02
C GLN A 52 -8.12 -1.44 -14.29
N PRO A 53 -9.07 -0.56 -14.67
CA PRO A 53 -8.73 0.83 -15.05
C PRO A 53 -8.15 1.64 -13.90
N ASP A 54 -8.41 1.25 -12.65
CA ASP A 54 -7.93 1.96 -11.47
C ASP A 54 -6.73 1.28 -10.81
N ASP A 55 -6.06 0.36 -11.51
CA ASP A 55 -4.85 -0.29 -11.01
C ASP A 55 -3.64 0.59 -11.32
N TRP A 56 -3.08 1.24 -10.31
CA TRP A 56 -1.88 2.07 -10.44
C TRP A 56 -0.86 1.67 -9.40
N ALA A 57 0.41 1.66 -9.78
CA ALA A 57 1.49 1.32 -8.87
C ALA A 57 2.74 2.15 -9.17
N LEU A 58 3.40 2.59 -8.10
CA LEU A 58 4.71 3.23 -8.17
C LEU A 58 5.69 2.40 -7.34
N VAL A 59 6.94 2.41 -7.74
CA VAL A 59 8.00 1.66 -7.06
C VAL A 59 9.16 2.57 -6.71
N ALA A 60 9.89 2.20 -5.67
CA ALA A 60 11.15 2.82 -5.31
C ALA A 60 12.27 1.87 -5.73
N GLU A 61 13.17 2.38 -6.56
CA GLU A 61 14.33 1.63 -7.04
C GLU A 61 15.58 2.25 -6.46
N VAL A 62 16.42 1.42 -5.85
CA VAL A 62 17.71 1.84 -5.31
C VAL A 62 18.77 0.93 -5.91
N ASP A 63 19.73 1.53 -6.64
CA ASP A 63 20.85 0.81 -7.27
C ASP A 63 20.35 -0.39 -8.10
N ASP A 64 19.38 -0.13 -8.97
CA ASP A 64 18.81 -1.12 -9.90
C ASP A 64 18.01 -2.23 -9.24
N ARG A 65 17.60 -2.04 -7.98
CA ARG A 65 16.80 -3.01 -7.24
C ARG A 65 15.52 -2.38 -6.74
N LEU A 66 14.39 -3.04 -6.93
CA LEU A 66 13.12 -2.57 -6.37
C LEU A 66 13.10 -2.87 -4.87
N VAL A 67 12.94 -1.83 -4.06
CA VAL A 67 13.00 -1.93 -2.60
C VAL A 67 11.69 -1.53 -1.92
N GLY A 68 10.78 -0.93 -2.65
CA GLY A 68 9.47 -0.53 -2.12
C GLY A 68 8.45 -0.41 -3.22
N ALA A 69 7.18 -0.52 -2.84
CA ALA A 69 6.06 -0.34 -3.76
C ALA A 69 4.88 0.27 -3.05
N VAL A 70 4.13 1.10 -3.77
CA VAL A 70 2.83 1.60 -3.37
C VAL A 70 1.88 1.35 -4.52
N TRP A 71 0.72 0.81 -4.24
CA TRP A 71 -0.25 0.56 -5.30
C TRP A 71 -1.66 0.79 -4.80
N ILE A 72 -2.56 1.06 -5.74
CA ILE A 72 -3.96 1.25 -5.47
C ILE A 72 -4.80 0.34 -6.35
N ARG A 73 -5.97 0.03 -5.85
CA ARG A 73 -6.98 -0.76 -6.58
C ARG A 73 -8.34 -0.46 -5.96
N ILE A 74 -9.38 -0.36 -6.78
CA ILE A 74 -10.73 -0.25 -6.25
C ILE A 74 -11.28 -1.66 -6.07
N MET A 75 -11.52 -2.05 -4.82
CA MET A 75 -11.97 -3.39 -4.47
C MET A 75 -12.67 -3.37 -3.11
N LYS A 76 -13.49 -4.38 -2.87
CA LYS A 76 -14.22 -4.49 -1.60
C LYS A 76 -13.40 -5.31 -0.60
N ASP A 77 -12.36 -4.67 -0.08
CA ASP A 77 -11.43 -5.25 0.89
C ASP A 77 -11.61 -4.61 2.27
N TYR A 78 -10.66 -4.83 3.17
CA TYR A 78 -10.68 -4.22 4.50
C TYR A 78 -10.56 -2.70 4.46
N SER A 79 -10.04 -2.15 3.36
CA SER A 79 -9.84 -0.71 3.19
C SER A 79 -10.94 -0.07 2.36
N TYR A 80 -11.99 -0.80 2.02
CA TYR A 80 -13.07 -0.28 1.18
C TYR A 80 -13.82 0.85 1.86
N TYR A 81 -13.96 1.97 1.17
CA TYR A 81 -14.73 3.12 1.63
C TYR A 81 -15.94 3.35 0.71
N ASP A 82 -15.70 3.53 -0.59
CA ASP A 82 -16.74 3.62 -1.60
C ASP A 82 -16.17 3.26 -2.99
N ASP A 83 -17.02 3.25 -4.00
CA ASP A 83 -16.63 2.82 -5.35
C ASP A 83 -15.77 3.83 -6.10
N GLN A 84 -15.53 5.02 -5.55
CA GLN A 84 -14.71 6.06 -6.16
C GLN A 84 -13.38 6.24 -5.43
N THR A 85 -13.17 5.53 -4.33
CA THR A 85 -12.01 5.67 -3.48
C THR A 85 -11.18 4.40 -3.56
N PRO A 86 -10.01 4.44 -4.22
CA PRO A 86 -9.17 3.25 -4.26
C PRO A 86 -8.56 2.95 -2.89
N SER A 87 -8.30 1.66 -2.67
CA SER A 87 -7.58 1.19 -1.50
C SER A 87 -6.08 1.23 -1.80
N LEU A 88 -5.29 1.71 -0.84
CA LEU A 88 -3.85 1.88 -0.99
C LEU A 88 -3.09 0.86 -0.15
N SER A 89 -2.06 0.29 -0.75
CA SER A 89 -1.10 -0.58 -0.07
C SER A 89 0.30 -0.03 -0.29
N ILE A 90 1.15 -0.08 0.73
CA ILE A 90 2.53 0.37 0.64
C ILE A 90 3.41 -0.53 1.50
N SER A 91 4.58 -0.89 0.99
CA SER A 91 5.55 -1.63 1.78
C SER A 91 6.97 -1.46 1.23
N PHE A 92 7.93 -1.82 2.06
CA PHE A 92 9.35 -1.81 1.72
C PHE A 92 9.99 -3.09 2.17
N LEU A 93 11.06 -3.50 1.48
CA LEU A 93 11.92 -4.55 2.00
C LEU A 93 12.48 -4.12 3.36
N PRO A 94 12.68 -5.05 4.31
CA PRO A 94 13.04 -4.67 5.70
C PRO A 94 14.24 -3.74 5.81
N ASP A 95 15.27 -3.94 4.99
CA ASP A 95 16.49 -3.13 5.08
C ASP A 95 16.31 -1.69 4.60
N PHE A 96 15.17 -1.38 3.99
CA PHE A 96 14.90 -0.05 3.42
C PHE A 96 13.79 0.69 4.15
N ARG A 97 13.35 0.17 5.30
CA ARG A 97 12.36 0.84 6.14
C ARG A 97 13.02 1.96 6.95
N SER A 98 12.20 2.95 7.34
CA SER A 98 12.64 4.05 8.22
C SER A 98 13.76 4.91 7.65
N GLN A 99 13.83 5.05 6.31
CA GLN A 99 14.85 5.84 5.63
C GLN A 99 14.27 7.04 4.87
N GLY A 100 13.02 7.41 5.15
CA GLY A 100 12.36 8.51 4.45
C GLY A 100 11.81 8.16 3.08
N LEU A 101 12.05 6.96 2.59
CA LEU A 101 11.55 6.52 1.28
C LEU A 101 10.03 6.39 1.27
N GLY A 102 9.44 6.03 2.42
CA GLY A 102 7.99 5.89 2.54
C GLY A 102 7.28 7.20 2.26
N GLN A 103 7.80 8.31 2.80
CA GLN A 103 7.22 9.62 2.56
C GLN A 103 7.33 10.00 1.09
N GLN A 104 8.47 9.76 0.47
CA GLN A 104 8.68 10.06 -0.94
C GLN A 104 7.72 9.27 -1.82
N LEU A 105 7.61 7.95 -1.56
CA LEU A 105 6.78 7.07 -2.37
C LEU A 105 5.30 7.40 -2.18
N MET A 106 4.88 7.64 -0.94
CA MET A 106 3.48 7.97 -0.64
C MET A 106 3.10 9.32 -1.26
N THR A 107 3.97 10.33 -1.13
CA THR A 107 3.71 11.65 -1.71
C THR A 107 3.56 11.56 -3.22
N ALA A 108 4.42 10.77 -3.88
CA ALA A 108 4.34 10.58 -5.32
C ALA A 108 3.00 9.95 -5.72
N MET A 109 2.53 8.96 -4.95
CA MET A 109 1.23 8.34 -5.25
C MET A 109 0.07 9.29 -5.02
N LEU A 110 0.08 10.06 -3.92
CA LEU A 110 -0.98 11.02 -3.65
C LEU A 110 -1.05 12.08 -4.74
N ASP A 111 0.11 12.56 -5.21
CA ASP A 111 0.15 13.52 -6.30
C ASP A 111 -0.39 12.93 -7.61
N LEU A 112 -0.06 11.67 -7.89
CA LEU A 112 -0.57 10.96 -9.06
C LEU A 112 -2.10 10.87 -9.02
N LEU A 113 -2.65 10.52 -7.86
CA LEU A 113 -4.10 10.38 -7.70
C LEU A 113 -4.81 11.71 -7.84
N LYS A 114 -4.24 12.79 -7.29
CA LYS A 114 -4.79 14.13 -7.47
C LYS A 114 -4.82 14.51 -8.95
N ALA A 115 -3.72 14.26 -9.66
CA ALA A 115 -3.62 14.57 -11.08
C ALA A 115 -4.63 13.79 -11.92
N LYS A 116 -4.99 12.58 -11.48
CA LYS A 116 -5.98 11.77 -12.18
C LYS A 116 -7.42 12.06 -11.76
N GLY A 117 -7.62 12.94 -10.78
CA GLY A 117 -8.96 13.36 -10.39
C GLY A 117 -9.67 12.48 -9.37
N TYR A 118 -8.95 11.60 -8.68
CA TYR A 118 -9.56 10.80 -7.61
C TYR A 118 -9.93 11.70 -6.42
N PRO A 119 -11.13 11.53 -5.84
CA PRO A 119 -11.55 12.40 -4.72
C PRO A 119 -10.88 12.06 -3.41
N SER A 120 -10.48 10.80 -3.22
CA SER A 120 -9.92 10.33 -1.96
C SER A 120 -9.25 8.98 -2.17
N VAL A 121 -8.50 8.56 -1.16
CA VAL A 121 -7.86 7.25 -1.12
C VAL A 121 -7.96 6.72 0.31
N SER A 122 -8.11 5.40 0.47
CA SER A 122 -8.29 4.78 1.78
C SER A 122 -7.22 3.73 2.05
N LEU A 123 -7.02 3.44 3.32
CA LEU A 123 -6.19 2.31 3.76
C LEU A 123 -6.71 1.82 5.10
N SER A 124 -6.33 0.60 5.48
CA SER A 124 -6.55 0.10 6.82
C SER A 124 -5.21 -0.09 7.50
N VAL A 125 -5.17 0.15 8.80
CA VAL A 125 -3.93 0.04 9.58
C VAL A 125 -4.26 -0.55 10.95
N SER A 126 -3.47 -1.54 11.38
CA SER A 126 -3.63 -2.14 12.70
C SER A 126 -3.37 -1.11 13.78
N LYS A 127 -4.13 -1.18 14.89
CA LYS A 127 -3.96 -0.24 16.00
C LYS A 127 -2.56 -0.26 16.59
N ASP A 128 -1.90 -1.42 16.54
CA ASP A 128 -0.55 -1.59 17.07
C ASP A 128 0.55 -1.23 16.08
N ASN A 129 0.19 -0.86 14.85
CA ASN A 129 1.17 -0.56 13.82
C ASN A 129 1.70 0.87 13.99
N PRO A 130 3.00 1.06 14.19
CA PRO A 130 3.57 2.41 14.35
C PRO A 130 3.40 3.28 13.11
N ALA A 131 3.09 2.71 11.95
CA ALA A 131 2.82 3.48 10.73
C ALA A 131 1.59 4.38 10.84
N LEU A 132 0.72 4.16 11.84
CA LEU A 132 -0.45 5.00 12.05
C LEU A 132 -0.09 6.49 12.07
N ARG A 133 0.97 6.86 12.82
CA ARG A 133 1.40 8.26 12.92
C ARG A 133 1.91 8.79 11.59
N PHE A 134 2.58 7.95 10.83
CA PHE A 134 3.08 8.29 9.49
C PHE A 134 1.89 8.65 8.57
N TYR A 135 0.83 7.86 8.59
CA TYR A 135 -0.34 8.14 7.77
C TYR A 135 -1.05 9.42 8.24
N GLN A 136 -1.14 9.63 9.54
CA GLN A 136 -1.75 10.86 10.09
C GLN A 136 -1.01 12.11 9.61
N ARG A 137 0.32 12.07 9.61
CA ARG A 137 1.12 13.20 9.13
C ARG A 137 0.92 13.50 7.66
N LEU A 138 0.53 12.50 6.88
CA LEU A 138 0.27 12.66 5.45
C LEU A 138 -1.13 13.15 5.15
N GLY A 139 -1.97 13.28 6.17
CA GLY A 139 -3.33 13.79 5.99
C GLY A 139 -4.42 12.73 6.03
N PHE A 140 -4.07 11.48 6.35
CA PHE A 140 -5.08 10.44 6.56
C PHE A 140 -5.76 10.65 7.91
N VAL A 141 -7.09 10.53 7.91
CA VAL A 141 -7.89 10.61 9.14
C VAL A 141 -8.68 9.33 9.31
N THR A 142 -8.89 8.93 10.57
CA THR A 142 -9.70 7.75 10.86
C THR A 142 -11.16 8.05 10.59
N VAL A 143 -11.80 7.23 9.73
CA VAL A 143 -13.23 7.35 9.44
C VAL A 143 -14.02 6.21 10.07
N GLU A 144 -13.37 5.12 10.44
CA GLU A 144 -14.00 4.02 11.16
C GLU A 144 -12.99 3.37 12.08
N GLU A 145 -13.34 3.20 13.34
CA GLU A 145 -12.54 2.44 14.28
C GLU A 145 -13.14 1.05 14.43
N ARG A 146 -12.33 0.01 14.22
CA ARG A 146 -12.75 -1.38 14.37
C ARG A 146 -12.02 -1.98 15.56
N GLU A 147 -12.25 -3.28 15.82
CA GLU A 147 -11.66 -3.93 17.00
C GLU A 147 -10.12 -3.88 16.94
N ASP A 148 -9.53 -4.26 15.81
CA ASP A 148 -8.08 -4.41 15.69
C ASP A 148 -7.42 -3.38 14.78
N ASP A 149 -8.19 -2.60 14.03
CA ASP A 149 -7.63 -1.67 13.06
C ASP A 149 -8.47 -0.41 12.91
N TYR A 150 -7.93 0.53 12.12
CA TYR A 150 -8.63 1.74 11.71
C TYR A 150 -8.77 1.74 10.20
N LEU A 151 -9.95 2.16 9.72
CA LEU A 151 -10.10 2.54 8.32
C LEU A 151 -9.79 4.04 8.23
N MET A 152 -8.82 4.39 7.41
CA MET A 152 -8.37 5.77 7.26
C MET A 152 -8.63 6.27 5.85
N LEU A 153 -8.88 7.56 5.73
CA LEU A 153 -9.18 8.22 4.46
C LEU A 153 -8.34 9.47 4.31
N CYS A 154 -7.78 9.67 3.12
CA CYS A 154 -7.12 10.93 2.75
C CYS A 154 -7.91 11.55 1.61
N ARG A 155 -8.42 12.76 1.82
CA ARG A 155 -9.11 13.51 0.76
C ARG A 155 -8.08 14.21 -0.12
N LEU A 156 -8.28 14.12 -1.41
CA LEU A 156 -7.30 14.60 -2.40
C LEU A 156 -7.68 15.96 -3.01
#